data_946f359411bd3ec3c4ea85f5fce2077e
#
_entry.id   946f359411bd3ec3c4ea85f5fce2077e
#
_cell.length_a   1.000
_cell.length_b   1.000
_cell.length_c   1.000
_cell.angle_alpha   90.00
_cell.angle_beta   90.00
_cell.angle_gamma   90.00
#
_symmetry.space_group_name_H-M   'P 1'
#
loop_
_entity.id
_entity.type
_entity.pdbx_description
1 polymer ?
#
loop_
_entity_poly.entity_id
_entity_poly.type
_entity_poly.pdbx_seq_one_letter_code
_entity_poly.pdbx_strand_id
1 'polypeptide(L)' 'MNNIKKIIKEKGLKQTYICKELDINESVLSLIINGKRKQNQDRLKALARILNVSIKDLYPEVEIKRINYYYI' A
#
# COMPACT_ATOMS: atom_id res chain seq x y z
N MET A 1 5.95 -8.38 5.62
CA MET A 1 6.20 -7.99 4.23
C MET A 1 4.92 -7.74 3.49
N ASN A 2 5.00 -7.00 2.40
CA ASN A 2 3.81 -6.68 1.63
C ASN A 2 4.07 -6.90 0.15
N ASN A 3 3.00 -6.87 -0.64
CA ASN A 3 3.07 -7.11 -2.08
C ASN A 3 3.00 -5.83 -2.90
N ILE A 4 3.18 -4.67 -2.28
CA ILE A 4 2.97 -3.40 -2.97
C ILE A 4 3.87 -3.27 -4.18
N LYS A 5 5.17 -3.49 -4.01
CA LYS A 5 6.12 -3.35 -5.10
C LYS A 5 5.80 -4.32 -6.25
N LYS A 6 5.46 -5.54 -5.90
CA LYS A 6 5.11 -6.57 -6.88
C LYS A 6 3.89 -6.16 -7.69
N ILE A 7 2.86 -5.66 -7.01
CA ILE A 7 1.63 -5.26 -7.68
C ILE A 7 1.86 -4.05 -8.57
N ILE A 8 2.63 -3.07 -8.10
CA ILE A 8 2.98 -1.90 -8.91
C ILE A 8 3.65 -2.35 -10.20
N LYS A 9 4.60 -3.27 -10.08
CA LYS A 9 5.33 -3.77 -11.23
C LYS A 9 4.42 -4.54 -12.18
N GLU A 10 3.57 -5.40 -11.64
CA GLU A 10 2.66 -6.20 -12.46
C GLU A 10 1.67 -5.34 -13.23
N LYS A 11 1.25 -4.25 -12.63
CA LYS A 11 0.30 -3.35 -13.29
C LYS A 11 0.96 -2.32 -14.18
N GLY A 12 2.28 -2.29 -14.19
CA GLY A 12 3.02 -1.36 -15.05
C GLY A 12 2.86 0.10 -14.64
N LEU A 13 2.58 0.36 -13.37
CA LEU A 13 2.40 1.72 -12.89
C LEU A 13 3.74 2.32 -12.47
N LYS A 14 3.83 3.64 -12.62
CA LYS A 14 5.02 4.35 -12.16
C LYS A 14 4.84 4.79 -10.72
N GLN A 15 5.91 4.72 -9.94
CA GLN A 15 5.86 5.18 -8.56
C GLN A 15 5.54 6.66 -8.46
N THR A 16 6.02 7.46 -9.43
CA THR A 16 5.72 8.89 -9.46
C THR A 16 4.22 9.14 -9.58
N TYR A 17 3.52 8.34 -10.37
CA TYR A 17 2.08 8.44 -10.50
C TYR A 17 1.39 8.16 -9.17
N ILE A 18 1.83 7.13 -8.48
CA ILE A 18 1.24 6.75 -7.19
C ILE A 18 1.49 7.84 -6.15
N CYS A 19 2.70 8.38 -6.12
CA CYS A 19 3.03 9.47 -5.20
C CYS A 19 2.14 10.69 -5.44
N LYS A 20 1.90 11.00 -6.70
CA LYS A 20 1.05 12.13 -7.05
C LYS A 20 -0.38 11.90 -6.58
N GLU A 21 -0.90 10.70 -6.78
CA GLU A 21 -2.27 10.37 -6.38
C GLU A 21 -2.44 10.34 -4.87
N LEU A 22 -1.41 9.94 -4.14
CA LEU A 22 -1.45 9.88 -2.68
C LEU A 22 -0.99 11.18 -2.02
N ASP A 23 -0.49 12.12 -2.81
CA ASP A 23 0.06 13.38 -2.31
C ASP A 23 1.20 13.13 -1.31
N ILE A 24 2.12 12.27 -1.70
CA ILE A 24 3.32 11.96 -0.92
C ILE A 24 4.53 12.02 -1.83
N ASN A 25 5.72 12.11 -1.23
CA ASN A 25 6.94 12.06 -2.02
C ASN A 25 7.43 10.60 -2.14
N GLU A 26 8.43 10.41 -3.00
CA GLU A 26 8.93 9.06 -3.27
C GLU A 26 9.64 8.45 -2.06
N SER A 27 10.21 9.26 -1.21
CA SER A 27 10.84 8.76 0.02
C SER A 27 9.80 8.10 0.92
N VAL A 28 8.64 8.74 1.05
CA VAL A 28 7.56 8.20 1.85
C VAL A 28 7.03 6.90 1.23
N LEU A 29 6.85 6.89 -0.08
CA LEU A 29 6.38 5.68 -0.76
C LEU A 29 7.38 4.53 -0.56
N SER A 30 8.67 4.83 -0.63
CA SER A 30 9.70 3.82 -0.41
C SER A 30 9.60 3.21 0.98
N LEU A 31 9.35 4.05 2.00
CA LEU A 31 9.18 3.54 3.36
C LEU A 31 7.95 2.64 3.47
N ILE A 32 6.89 2.99 2.77
CA ILE A 32 5.67 2.18 2.75
C ILE A 32 5.95 0.83 2.10
N ILE A 33 6.60 0.85 0.95
CA ILE A 33 6.91 -0.36 0.19
C ILE A 33 7.80 -1.30 1.01
N ASN A 34 8.75 -0.74 1.74
CA ASN A 34 9.69 -1.53 2.52
C ASN A 34 9.14 -1.92 3.90
N GLY A 35 7.89 -1.56 4.19
CA GLY A 35 7.27 -1.93 5.44
C GLY A 35 7.82 -1.22 6.66
N LYS A 36 8.51 -0.11 6.46
CA LYS A 36 9.14 0.63 7.56
C LYS A 36 8.29 1.75 8.10
N ARG A 37 7.11 1.95 7.54
CA ARG A 37 6.20 2.99 7.97
C ARG A 37 4.79 2.42 8.08
N LYS A 38 4.15 2.66 9.21
CA LYS A 38 2.75 2.28 9.36
C LYS A 38 1.87 3.19 8.54
N GLN A 39 0.84 2.61 7.96
CA GLN A 39 -0.14 3.36 7.19
C GLN A 39 -1.39 3.54 7.99
N ASN A 40 -2.03 4.70 7.88
CA ASN A 40 -3.36 4.82 8.41
C ASN A 40 -4.33 4.14 7.44
N GLN A 41 -5.53 3.92 7.93
CA GLN A 41 -6.53 3.18 7.17
C GLN A 41 -6.91 3.89 5.87
N ASP A 42 -7.00 5.22 5.93
CA ASP A 42 -7.37 6.00 4.75
C ASP A 42 -6.34 5.86 3.64
N ARG A 43 -5.07 5.89 4.00
CA ARG A 43 -4.00 5.76 3.01
C ARG A 43 -3.96 4.35 2.41
N LEU A 44 -4.19 3.34 3.24
CA LEU A 44 -4.28 1.96 2.73
C LEU A 44 -5.42 1.80 1.74
N LYS A 45 -6.56 2.37 2.06
CA LYS A 45 -7.71 2.33 1.15
C LYS A 45 -7.42 3.06 -0.15
N ALA A 46 -6.79 4.22 -0.06
CA ALA A 46 -6.44 4.99 -1.25
C ALA A 46 -5.45 4.23 -2.12
N LEU A 47 -4.44 3.63 -1.50
CA LEU A 47 -3.44 2.86 -2.23
C LEU A 47 -4.08 1.65 -2.92
N ALA A 48 -4.93 0.93 -2.22
CA ALA A 48 -5.63 -0.21 -2.79
C ALA A 48 -6.49 0.21 -3.98
N ARG A 49 -7.15 1.36 -3.87
CA ARG A 49 -7.97 1.87 -4.95
C ARG A 49 -7.13 2.22 -6.17
N ILE A 50 -6.00 2.90 -5.96
CA ILE A 50 -5.10 3.29 -7.05
C ILE A 50 -4.59 2.04 -7.77
N LEU A 51 -4.24 1.02 -7.01
CA LEU A 51 -3.73 -0.23 -7.57
C LEU A 51 -4.84 -1.16 -8.04
N ASN A 52 -6.08 -0.83 -7.74
CA ASN A 52 -7.25 -1.62 -8.11
C ASN A 52 -7.19 -3.04 -7.53
N VAL A 53 -6.85 -3.13 -6.28
CA VAL A 53 -6.76 -4.39 -5.54
C VAL A 53 -7.37 -4.20 -4.16
N SER A 54 -7.52 -5.27 -3.41
CA SER A 54 -7.99 -5.18 -2.04
C SER A 54 -6.81 -4.94 -1.10
N ILE A 55 -7.09 -4.45 0.09
CA ILE A 55 -6.05 -4.28 1.12
C ILE A 55 -5.41 -5.64 1.43
N LYS A 56 -6.19 -6.68 1.40
CA LYS A 56 -5.75 -8.04 1.62
C LYS A 56 -4.67 -8.46 0.60
N ASP A 57 -4.81 -7.99 -0.63
CA ASP A 57 -3.82 -8.28 -1.67
C ASP A 57 -2.50 -7.56 -1.38
N LEU A 58 -2.57 -6.38 -0.77
CA LEU A 58 -1.38 -5.62 -0.43
C LEU A 58 -0.63 -6.23 0.76
N TYR A 59 -1.37 -6.72 1.73
CA TYR A 59 -0.80 -7.25 2.97
C TYR A 59 -1.38 -8.62 3.31
N PRO A 60 -1.04 -9.64 2.55
CA PRO A 60 -1.62 -10.97 2.79
C PRO A 60 -1.23 -11.56 4.15
N GLU A 61 -0.14 -11.11 4.72
CA GLU A 61 0.33 -11.62 6.00
C GLU A 61 -0.46 -11.14 7.20
N VAL A 62 -1.26 -10.09 7.02
CA VAL A 62 -2.03 -9.52 8.14
C VAL A 62 -3.48 -9.92 8.06
N GLU A 63 -3.80 -10.92 7.27
CA GLU A 63 -5.17 -11.23 7.00
C GLU A 63 -5.96 -11.50 8.26
N ILE A 64 -6.20 -12.47 8.79
CA ILE A 64 -7.22 -12.67 9.82
C ILE A 64 -6.90 -12.03 11.15
N LYS A 65 -5.76 -12.33 11.73
CA LYS A 65 -5.45 -11.88 13.08
C LYS A 65 -5.18 -10.41 13.20
N ARG A 66 -4.66 -9.83 12.12
CA ARG A 66 -4.22 -8.45 12.17
C ARG A 66 -5.14 -7.47 11.48
N ILE A 67 -6.19 -7.97 10.88
CA ILE A 67 -7.12 -7.10 10.20
C ILE A 67 -7.77 -6.13 11.17
N ASN A 68 -8.09 -6.59 12.38
CA ASN A 68 -8.66 -5.72 13.40
C ASN A 68 -7.68 -4.64 13.82
N TYR A 69 -6.42 -4.96 13.77
CA TYR A 69 -5.37 -4.02 14.13
C TYR A 69 -5.37 -2.82 13.18
N TYR A 70 -5.69 -3.03 11.92
CA TYR A 70 -5.73 -1.96 10.94
C TYR A 70 -7.06 -1.22 10.92
N TYR A 71 -8.09 -1.82 11.45
CA TYR A 71 -9.43 -1.23 11.40
C TYR A 71 -9.85 -0.59 12.70
N ILE A 72 -9.00 -0.64 13.68
CA ILE A 72 -9.24 0.07 14.94
C ILE A 72 -8.68 1.51 14.89
#